data_ecebf1b6e5d25ca299664061665488eb
#
_entry.id   ecebf1b6e5d25ca299664061665488eb
#
_cell.length_a   1.000
_cell.length_b   1.000
_cell.length_c   1.000
_cell.angle_alpha   90.00
_cell.angle_beta   90.00
_cell.angle_gamma   90.00
#
_symmetry.space_group_name_H-M   'P 1'
#
loop_
_entity.id
_entity.type
_entity.pdbx_description
1 polymer ?
#
loop_
_entity_poly.entity_id
_entity_poly.type
_entity_poly.pdbx_seq_one_letter_code
_entity_poly.pdbx_strand_id
1 'polypeptide(L)'
;MDRNNLMQALYAMDWERIKTELNAGADVNAPYNKHGWTPFMWVCREFYEPEAIKAFLKACGDINSRNQYEEIPFLIAAKHRSSPQTLAVLLKAGADINAQDKFGNTAFVYIVKHPQAMMRLRVLDFMIDNGADPNIKNKHGKTVWNYAAEQDGLTDYLCVRLLEEKSDE
;
A
#
# COMPACT_ATOMS: atom_id res chain seq x y z
N MET A 1 -9.86 13.98 24.16
CA MET A 1 -9.28 12.63 24.02
C MET A 1 -7.83 12.79 23.61
N ASP A 2 -6.96 12.11 24.30
CA ASP A 2 -5.53 12.32 24.13
C ASP A 2 -5.06 11.60 22.84
N ARG A 3 -4.65 12.36 21.82
CA ARG A 3 -4.10 11.84 20.53
C ARG A 3 -2.97 10.83 20.72
N ASN A 4 -2.44 10.75 21.94
CA ASN A 4 -1.30 9.94 22.32
C ASN A 4 -1.66 8.48 22.63
N ASN A 5 -2.89 8.20 23.06
CA ASN A 5 -3.30 6.87 23.52
C ASN A 5 -3.35 5.83 22.40
N LEU A 6 -3.99 6.17 21.26
CA LEU A 6 -4.03 5.27 20.10
C LEU A 6 -2.62 4.98 19.57
N MET A 7 -1.77 6.00 19.44
CA MET A 7 -0.39 5.79 18.98
C MET A 7 0.46 4.99 19.98
N GLN A 8 0.26 5.17 21.29
CA GLN A 8 0.92 4.32 22.29
C GLN A 8 0.49 2.86 22.18
N ALA A 9 -0.79 2.59 21.97
CA ALA A 9 -1.31 1.24 21.74
C ALA A 9 -0.75 0.62 20.45
N LEU A 10 -0.63 1.43 19.39
CA LEU A 10 -0.04 1.02 18.12
C LEU A 10 1.45 0.67 18.26
N TYR A 11 2.24 1.52 18.94
CA TYR A 11 3.66 1.24 19.17
C TYR A 11 3.89 0.01 20.06
N ALA A 12 2.96 -0.24 20.99
CA ALA A 12 2.99 -1.44 21.83
C ALA A 12 2.47 -2.69 21.11
N MET A 13 1.92 -2.58 19.90
CA MET A 13 1.24 -3.65 19.17
C MET A 13 0.09 -4.30 19.99
N ASP A 14 -0.50 -3.54 20.91
CA ASP A 14 -1.58 -3.99 21.81
C ASP A 14 -2.94 -3.89 21.12
N TRP A 15 -3.33 -4.99 20.49
CA TRP A 15 -4.54 -5.04 19.67
C TRP A 15 -5.82 -4.80 20.49
N GLU A 16 -5.91 -5.27 21.74
CA GLU A 16 -7.07 -5.03 22.59
C GLU A 16 -7.21 -3.55 22.96
N ARG A 17 -6.11 -2.92 23.29
CA ARG A 17 -6.07 -1.48 23.55
C ARG A 17 -6.37 -0.67 22.29
N ILE A 18 -5.85 -1.07 21.11
CA ILE A 18 -6.17 -0.43 19.83
C ILE A 18 -7.69 -0.47 19.59
N LYS A 19 -8.32 -1.63 19.73
CA LYS A 19 -9.78 -1.76 19.57
C LYS A 19 -10.56 -0.87 20.55
N THR A 20 -10.10 -0.77 21.78
CA THR A 20 -10.71 0.09 22.80
C THR A 20 -10.67 1.56 22.40
N GLU A 21 -9.52 2.04 21.93
CA GLU A 21 -9.34 3.42 21.46
C GLU A 21 -10.19 3.71 20.20
N LEU A 22 -10.25 2.77 19.25
CA LEU A 22 -11.09 2.90 18.04
C LEU A 22 -12.59 2.99 18.42
N ASN A 23 -13.05 2.14 19.35
CA ASN A 23 -14.44 2.14 19.82
C ASN A 23 -14.76 3.41 20.62
N ALA A 24 -13.78 4.01 21.27
CA ALA A 24 -13.90 5.30 21.95
C ALA A 24 -13.91 6.50 20.98
N GLY A 25 -13.77 6.26 19.64
CA GLY A 25 -13.79 7.30 18.63
C GLY A 25 -12.46 8.02 18.45
N ALA A 26 -11.34 7.34 18.68
CA ALA A 26 -10.02 7.90 18.40
C ALA A 26 -9.90 8.33 16.94
N ASP A 27 -9.33 9.51 16.70
CA ASP A 27 -9.11 10.03 15.34
C ASP A 27 -7.94 9.28 14.66
N VAL A 28 -8.29 8.47 13.67
CA VAL A 28 -7.34 7.67 12.89
C VAL A 28 -6.68 8.44 11.73
N ASN A 29 -7.13 9.68 11.49
CA ASN A 29 -6.69 10.52 10.38
C ASN A 29 -5.83 11.72 10.80
N ALA A 30 -5.82 12.06 12.11
CA ALA A 30 -5.00 13.17 12.58
C ALA A 30 -3.50 12.82 12.47
N PRO A 31 -2.69 13.66 11.79
CA PRO A 31 -1.25 13.42 11.71
C PRO A 31 -0.61 13.39 13.10
N TYR A 32 0.16 12.34 13.39
CA TYR A 32 0.84 12.19 14.67
C TYR A 32 2.30 12.70 14.64
N ASN A 33 2.82 13.03 13.45
CA ASN A 33 4.17 13.54 13.30
C ASN A 33 4.26 14.66 12.25
N LYS A 34 5.43 15.33 12.22
CA LYS A 34 5.72 16.43 11.28
C LYS A 34 5.73 16.02 9.80
N HIS A 35 5.73 14.72 9.51
CA HIS A 35 5.76 14.19 8.16
C HIS A 35 4.36 13.87 7.61
N GLY A 36 3.31 14.23 8.34
CA GLY A 36 1.93 14.02 7.93
C GLY A 36 1.46 12.55 8.00
N TRP A 37 2.17 11.70 8.76
CA TRP A 37 1.76 10.32 8.96
C TRP A 37 0.54 10.25 9.89
N THR A 38 -0.49 9.54 9.48
CA THR A 38 -1.68 9.26 10.28
C THR A 38 -1.58 7.89 10.97
N PRO A 39 -2.33 7.65 12.06
CA PRO A 39 -2.46 6.32 12.65
C PRO A 39 -2.85 5.25 11.62
N PHE A 40 -3.76 5.58 10.69
CA PHE A 40 -4.15 4.66 9.62
C PHE A 40 -2.98 4.31 8.68
N MET A 41 -2.18 5.29 8.27
CA MET A 41 -0.97 5.03 7.46
C MET A 41 0.04 4.15 8.20
N TRP A 42 0.16 4.35 9.52
CA TRP A 42 1.04 3.54 10.35
C TRP A 42 0.58 2.07 10.36
N VAL A 43 -0.73 1.84 10.51
CA VAL A 43 -1.30 0.49 10.44
C VAL A 43 -1.08 -0.15 9.08
N CYS A 44 -1.24 0.59 7.99
CA CYS A 44 -0.96 0.10 6.62
C CYS A 44 0.51 -0.28 6.41
N ARG A 45 1.42 0.30 7.20
CA ARG A 45 2.85 -0.02 7.16
C ARG A 45 3.21 -1.26 7.98
N GLU A 46 2.67 -1.37 9.21
CA GLU A 46 3.17 -2.31 10.22
C GLU A 46 2.30 -3.57 10.35
N PHE A 47 0.98 -3.45 10.07
CA PHE A 47 0.06 -4.57 10.17
C PHE A 47 -0.20 -5.21 8.81
N TYR A 48 0.06 -6.51 8.71
CA TYR A 48 -0.11 -7.29 7.48
C TYR A 48 -1.48 -7.97 7.39
N GLU A 49 -2.22 -8.01 8.49
CA GLU A 49 -3.53 -8.66 8.58
C GLU A 49 -4.64 -7.74 8.03
N PRO A 50 -5.47 -8.25 7.10
CA PRO A 50 -6.60 -7.50 6.55
C PRO A 50 -7.57 -6.97 7.61
N GLU A 51 -7.69 -7.67 8.75
CA GLU A 51 -8.60 -7.32 9.85
C GLU A 51 -8.21 -6.00 10.52
N ALA A 52 -6.92 -5.72 10.66
CA ALA A 52 -6.43 -4.45 11.20
C ALA A 52 -6.85 -3.28 10.27
N ILE A 53 -6.64 -3.44 8.97
CA ILE A 53 -7.05 -2.44 7.98
C ILE A 53 -8.56 -2.21 8.00
N LYS A 54 -9.37 -3.30 8.04
CA LYS A 54 -10.83 -3.20 8.12
C LYS A 54 -11.30 -2.45 9.36
N ALA A 55 -10.65 -2.67 10.52
CA ALA A 55 -11.00 -1.98 11.76
C ALA A 55 -10.77 -0.46 11.63
N PHE A 56 -9.67 -0.03 11.04
CA PHE A 56 -9.37 1.38 10.81
C PHE A 56 -10.26 2.00 9.74
N LEU A 57 -10.60 1.28 8.68
CA LEU A 57 -11.59 1.74 7.68
C LEU A 57 -12.98 1.91 8.32
N LYS A 58 -13.39 1.00 9.22
CA LYS A 58 -14.64 1.14 10.00
C LYS A 58 -14.62 2.36 10.90
N ALA A 59 -13.45 2.75 11.40
CA ALA A 59 -13.24 3.99 12.16
C ALA A 59 -13.05 5.22 11.25
N CYS A 60 -13.54 5.18 10.01
CA CYS A 60 -13.44 6.24 9.01
C CYS A 60 -12.00 6.62 8.61
N GLY A 61 -11.09 5.66 8.57
CA GLY A 61 -9.74 5.87 8.03
C GLY A 61 -9.79 6.38 6.58
N ASP A 62 -9.15 7.53 6.33
CA ASP A 62 -9.11 8.14 5.00
C ASP A 62 -8.15 7.40 4.08
N ILE A 63 -8.72 6.68 3.10
CA ILE A 63 -8.00 5.88 2.12
C ILE A 63 -7.13 6.71 1.15
N ASN A 64 -7.43 8.00 1.00
CA ASN A 64 -6.77 8.90 0.07
C ASN A 64 -5.91 9.95 0.77
N SER A 65 -5.80 9.91 2.12
CA SER A 65 -4.91 10.79 2.85
C SER A 65 -3.47 10.70 2.34
N ARG A 66 -2.76 11.82 2.28
CA ARG A 66 -1.37 11.89 1.79
C ARG A 66 -0.44 12.41 2.86
N ASN A 67 0.70 11.75 3.03
CA ASN A 67 1.79 12.26 3.86
C ASN A 67 2.64 13.28 3.08
N GLN A 68 3.72 13.82 3.71
CA GLN A 68 4.64 14.77 3.04
C GLN A 68 5.39 14.17 1.83
N TYR A 69 5.35 12.85 1.66
CA TYR A 69 5.92 12.16 0.51
C TYR A 69 4.89 11.88 -0.57
N GLU A 70 3.68 12.46 -0.46
CA GLU A 70 2.53 12.22 -1.32
C GLU A 70 2.07 10.74 -1.36
N GLU A 71 2.49 9.94 -0.38
CA GLU A 71 2.11 8.54 -0.26
C GLU A 71 0.71 8.40 0.32
N ILE A 72 -0.13 7.60 -0.32
CA ILE A 72 -1.44 7.14 0.19
C ILE A 72 -1.28 5.83 0.96
N PRO A 73 -2.26 5.44 1.82
CA PRO A 73 -2.23 4.18 2.57
C PRO A 73 -1.93 2.94 1.71
N PHE A 74 -2.50 2.83 0.51
CA PHE A 74 -2.26 1.72 -0.42
C PHE A 74 -0.79 1.62 -0.84
N LEU A 75 -0.19 2.74 -1.22
CA LEU A 75 1.21 2.78 -1.64
C LEU A 75 2.16 2.44 -0.49
N ILE A 76 1.85 2.92 0.72
CA ILE A 76 2.60 2.58 1.94
C ILE A 76 2.52 1.06 2.19
N ALA A 77 1.32 0.47 2.15
CA ALA A 77 1.14 -0.96 2.33
C ALA A 77 1.95 -1.77 1.30
N ALA A 78 1.87 -1.42 0.02
CA ALA A 78 2.60 -2.10 -1.05
C ALA A 78 4.13 -2.03 -0.89
N LYS A 79 4.67 -0.91 -0.39
CA LYS A 79 6.10 -0.76 -0.09
C LYS A 79 6.58 -1.64 1.04
N HIS A 80 5.70 -1.96 2.01
CA HIS A 80 6.05 -2.59 3.27
C HIS A 80 5.54 -4.03 3.41
N ARG A 81 5.57 -4.81 2.31
CA ARG A 81 5.32 -6.27 2.27
C ARG A 81 3.88 -6.71 2.56
N SER A 82 2.90 -5.88 2.31
CA SER A 82 1.51 -6.30 2.46
C SER A 82 1.15 -7.47 1.56
N SER A 83 0.28 -8.33 2.08
CA SER A 83 -0.27 -9.44 1.31
C SER A 83 -1.25 -8.94 0.24
N PRO A 84 -1.49 -9.72 -0.85
CA PRO A 84 -2.55 -9.40 -1.80
C PRO A 84 -3.91 -9.18 -1.14
N GLN A 85 -4.21 -9.93 -0.06
CA GLN A 85 -5.46 -9.81 0.69
C GLN A 85 -5.59 -8.44 1.38
N THR A 86 -4.51 -7.94 1.97
CA THR A 86 -4.47 -6.60 2.59
C THR A 86 -4.64 -5.50 1.55
N LEU A 87 -3.94 -5.62 0.42
CA LEU A 87 -4.07 -4.68 -0.71
C LEU A 87 -5.48 -4.69 -1.30
N ALA A 88 -6.11 -5.88 -1.41
CA ALA A 88 -7.48 -6.00 -1.89
C ALA A 88 -8.49 -5.27 -0.98
N VAL A 89 -8.29 -5.27 0.33
CA VAL A 89 -9.14 -4.49 1.26
C VAL A 89 -9.03 -2.99 0.99
N LEU A 90 -7.83 -2.49 0.76
CA LEU A 90 -7.60 -1.07 0.46
C LEU A 90 -8.19 -0.68 -0.91
N LEU A 91 -8.04 -1.52 -1.95
CA LEU A 91 -8.64 -1.27 -3.26
C LEU A 91 -10.17 -1.27 -3.20
N LYS A 92 -10.78 -2.23 -2.48
CA LYS A 92 -12.24 -2.25 -2.26
C LYS A 92 -12.75 -1.03 -1.52
N ALA A 93 -11.91 -0.39 -0.71
CA ALA A 93 -12.22 0.86 -0.03
C ALA A 93 -12.03 2.10 -0.93
N GLY A 94 -11.63 1.93 -2.20
CA GLY A 94 -11.48 3.02 -3.17
C GLY A 94 -10.07 3.62 -3.26
N ALA A 95 -9.03 2.87 -2.87
CA ALA A 95 -7.66 3.32 -3.10
C ALA A 95 -7.32 3.33 -4.60
N ASP A 96 -6.57 4.34 -5.04
CA ASP A 96 -6.04 4.39 -6.41
C ASP A 96 -4.79 3.51 -6.52
N ILE A 97 -4.90 2.42 -7.30
CA ILE A 97 -3.80 1.47 -7.54
C ILE A 97 -2.61 2.12 -8.27
N ASN A 98 -2.88 3.17 -9.06
CA ASN A 98 -1.92 3.89 -9.87
C ASN A 98 -1.44 5.19 -9.23
N ALA A 99 -1.81 5.44 -7.97
CA ALA A 99 -1.34 6.62 -7.25
C ALA A 99 0.18 6.72 -7.23
N GLN A 100 0.69 7.92 -7.45
CA GLN A 100 2.12 8.23 -7.45
C GLN A 100 2.51 8.96 -6.17
N ASP A 101 3.71 8.65 -5.65
CA ASP A 101 4.36 9.40 -4.59
C ASP A 101 5.05 10.67 -5.13
N LYS A 102 5.73 11.41 -4.24
CA LYS A 102 6.48 12.63 -4.60
C LYS A 102 7.60 12.42 -5.63
N PHE A 103 8.04 11.18 -5.84
CA PHE A 103 9.03 10.84 -6.89
C PHE A 103 8.38 10.37 -8.19
N GLY A 104 7.04 10.30 -8.22
CA GLY A 104 6.27 9.76 -9.33
C GLY A 104 6.25 8.24 -9.38
N ASN A 105 6.73 7.53 -8.35
CA ASN A 105 6.68 6.08 -8.31
C ASN A 105 5.30 5.60 -7.87
N THR A 106 4.79 4.56 -8.56
CA THR A 106 3.60 3.82 -8.17
C THR A 106 3.94 2.66 -7.23
N ALA A 107 2.92 2.07 -6.62
CA ALA A 107 3.05 0.83 -5.86
C ALA A 107 3.71 -0.28 -6.70
N PHE A 108 3.36 -0.39 -7.98
CA PHE A 108 3.91 -1.38 -8.90
C PHE A 108 5.44 -1.27 -9.04
N VAL A 109 5.98 -0.05 -9.16
CA VAL A 109 7.44 0.19 -9.17
C VAL A 109 8.10 -0.33 -7.90
N TYR A 110 7.52 -0.08 -6.73
CA TYR A 110 8.08 -0.52 -5.45
C TYR A 110 8.08 -2.04 -5.32
N ILE A 111 7.00 -2.71 -5.76
CA ILE A 111 6.90 -4.17 -5.73
C ILE A 111 7.95 -4.80 -6.66
N VAL A 112 8.13 -4.27 -7.86
CA VAL A 112 9.16 -4.74 -8.80
C VAL A 112 10.55 -4.61 -8.22
N LYS A 113 10.86 -3.53 -7.52
CA LYS A 113 12.17 -3.31 -6.87
C LYS A 113 12.41 -4.17 -5.65
N HIS A 114 11.40 -4.87 -5.13
CA HIS A 114 11.56 -5.63 -3.90
C HIS A 114 12.38 -6.91 -4.10
N PRO A 115 13.39 -7.22 -3.25
CA PRO A 115 14.35 -8.31 -3.50
C PRO A 115 13.79 -9.73 -3.24
N GLN A 116 12.62 -9.89 -2.61
CA GLN A 116 12.07 -11.21 -2.26
C GLN A 116 11.18 -11.78 -3.37
N ALA A 117 11.73 -12.70 -4.17
CA ALA A 117 11.13 -13.19 -5.41
C ALA A 117 9.74 -13.85 -5.26
N MET A 118 9.55 -14.81 -4.34
CA MET A 118 8.28 -15.58 -4.30
C MET A 118 7.07 -14.80 -3.82
N MET A 119 7.23 -13.98 -2.78
CA MET A 119 6.12 -13.13 -2.31
C MET A 119 5.83 -12.01 -3.31
N ARG A 120 6.87 -11.51 -3.99
CA ARG A 120 6.76 -10.51 -5.04
C ARG A 120 5.87 -10.96 -6.19
N LEU A 121 6.02 -12.18 -6.72
CA LEU A 121 5.25 -12.66 -7.87
C LEU A 121 3.74 -12.66 -7.59
N ARG A 122 3.32 -13.15 -6.42
CA ARG A 122 1.89 -13.13 -6.02
C ARG A 122 1.31 -11.71 -5.97
N VAL A 123 2.12 -10.75 -5.49
CA VAL A 123 1.68 -9.36 -5.42
C VAL A 123 1.71 -8.71 -6.80
N LEU A 124 2.65 -9.09 -7.67
CA LEU A 124 2.69 -8.64 -9.06
C LEU A 124 1.47 -9.12 -9.83
N ASP A 125 1.11 -10.41 -9.74
CA ASP A 125 -0.12 -10.94 -10.32
C ASP A 125 -1.34 -10.14 -9.84
N PHE A 126 -1.44 -9.96 -8.52
CA PHE A 126 -2.52 -9.17 -7.94
C PHE A 126 -2.57 -7.74 -8.51
N MET A 127 -1.44 -7.07 -8.67
CA MET A 127 -1.38 -5.71 -9.23
C MET A 127 -1.84 -5.69 -10.69
N ILE A 128 -1.39 -6.64 -11.49
CA ILE A 128 -1.77 -6.79 -12.90
C ILE A 128 -3.28 -7.04 -12.98
N ASP A 129 -3.79 -8.07 -12.31
CA ASP A 129 -5.22 -8.47 -12.32
C ASP A 129 -6.16 -7.35 -11.82
N ASN A 130 -5.65 -6.34 -11.16
CA ASN A 130 -6.43 -5.18 -10.67
C ASN A 130 -6.12 -3.88 -11.42
N GLY A 131 -5.49 -3.93 -12.59
CA GLY A 131 -5.34 -2.78 -13.49
C GLY A 131 -4.19 -1.82 -13.12
N ALA A 132 -3.12 -2.31 -12.50
CA ALA A 132 -1.92 -1.50 -12.31
C ALA A 132 -1.24 -1.24 -13.66
N ASP A 133 -1.07 0.03 -14.04
CA ASP A 133 -0.42 0.41 -15.29
C ASP A 133 1.10 0.37 -15.18
N PRO A 134 1.80 -0.54 -15.91
CA PRO A 134 3.24 -0.66 -15.92
C PRO A 134 3.95 0.48 -16.67
N ASN A 135 3.21 1.31 -17.43
CA ASN A 135 3.76 2.34 -18.30
C ASN A 135 3.83 3.73 -17.66
N ILE A 136 3.32 3.87 -16.43
CA ILE A 136 3.39 5.14 -15.71
C ILE A 136 4.85 5.50 -15.45
N LYS A 137 5.24 6.68 -15.93
CA LYS A 137 6.59 7.22 -15.76
C LYS A 137 6.72 7.94 -14.43
N ASN A 138 7.78 7.65 -13.70
CA ASN A 138 8.16 8.46 -12.55
C ASN A 138 8.84 9.79 -12.98
N LYS A 139 9.23 10.63 -12.03
CA LYS A 139 9.89 11.93 -12.30
C LYS A 139 11.26 11.81 -12.98
N HIS A 140 11.85 10.61 -13.04
CA HIS A 140 13.06 10.31 -13.80
C HIS A 140 12.78 9.71 -15.19
N GLY A 141 11.52 9.69 -15.62
CA GLY A 141 11.09 9.10 -16.89
C GLY A 141 11.12 7.56 -16.91
N LYS A 142 11.39 6.90 -15.77
CA LYS A 142 11.45 5.43 -15.65
C LYS A 142 10.06 4.86 -15.39
N THR A 143 9.78 3.73 -16.04
CA THR A 143 8.58 2.90 -15.86
C THR A 143 8.91 1.63 -15.09
N VAL A 144 7.90 0.78 -14.82
CA VAL A 144 8.07 -0.57 -14.26
C VAL A 144 9.06 -1.38 -15.09
N TRP A 145 9.02 -1.28 -16.42
CA TRP A 145 9.89 -2.01 -17.35
C TRP A 145 11.38 -1.71 -17.15
N ASN A 146 11.74 -0.46 -16.86
CA ASN A 146 13.12 -0.08 -16.60
C ASN A 146 13.69 -0.76 -15.36
N TYR A 147 12.85 -0.95 -14.32
CA TYR A 147 13.27 -1.64 -13.10
C TYR A 147 13.21 -3.16 -13.21
N ALA A 148 12.29 -3.70 -14.02
CA ALA A 148 12.23 -5.13 -14.30
C ALA A 148 13.46 -5.61 -15.09
N ALA A 149 13.94 -4.80 -16.04
CA ALA A 149 15.13 -5.10 -16.83
C ALA A 149 16.44 -5.19 -16.01
N GLU A 150 16.46 -4.61 -14.81
CA GLU A 150 17.57 -4.72 -13.86
C GLU A 150 17.54 -6.06 -13.08
N GLN A 151 16.55 -6.96 -13.35
CA GLN A 151 16.34 -8.20 -12.61
C GLN A 151 16.10 -9.38 -13.54
N ASP A 152 16.86 -10.45 -13.36
CA ASP A 152 16.83 -11.64 -14.22
C ASP A 152 15.42 -12.25 -14.32
N GLY A 153 14.94 -12.44 -15.55
CA GLY A 153 13.68 -13.10 -15.88
C GLY A 153 12.40 -12.33 -15.52
N LEU A 154 12.48 -11.18 -14.85
CA LEU A 154 11.28 -10.44 -14.43
C LEU A 154 10.59 -9.74 -15.60
N THR A 155 11.35 -9.26 -16.57
CA THR A 155 10.80 -8.66 -17.79
C THR A 155 9.99 -9.69 -18.58
N ASP A 156 10.53 -10.89 -18.77
CA ASP A 156 9.84 -11.96 -19.48
C ASP A 156 8.55 -12.39 -18.76
N TYR A 157 8.62 -12.52 -17.45
CA TYR A 157 7.45 -12.80 -16.62
C TYR A 157 6.33 -11.75 -16.80
N LEU A 158 6.67 -10.47 -16.71
CA LEU A 158 5.70 -9.38 -16.87
C LEU A 158 5.15 -9.32 -18.30
N CYS A 159 5.99 -9.57 -19.32
CA CYS A 159 5.53 -9.64 -20.71
C CYS A 159 4.48 -10.74 -20.90
N VAL A 160 4.74 -11.96 -20.41
CA VAL A 160 3.79 -13.08 -20.52
C VAL A 160 2.48 -12.74 -19.81
N ARG A 161 2.53 -12.29 -18.55
CA ARG A 161 1.33 -11.99 -17.75
C ARG A 161 0.46 -10.89 -18.37
N LEU A 162 1.06 -9.81 -18.85
CA LEU A 162 0.34 -8.69 -19.46
C LEU A 162 -0.17 -8.97 -20.88
N LEU A 163 0.37 -9.99 -21.56
CA LEU A 163 -0.15 -10.46 -22.84
C LEU A 163 -1.35 -11.40 -22.65
N GLU A 164 -1.33 -12.23 -21.61
CA GLU A 164 -2.45 -13.13 -21.27
C GLU A 164 -3.73 -12.35 -20.99
N GLU A 165 -3.66 -11.23 -20.22
CA GLU A 165 -4.84 -10.39 -19.95
C GLU A 165 -5.50 -9.82 -21.21
N LYS A 166 -4.72 -9.48 -22.25
CA LYS A 166 -5.26 -8.92 -23.49
C LYS A 166 -5.91 -9.95 -24.41
N SER A 167 -5.74 -11.25 -24.13
CA SER A 167 -6.34 -12.32 -24.92
C SER A 167 -7.73 -12.74 -24.42
N ASP A 168 -8.12 -12.30 -23.22
CA ASP A 168 -9.40 -12.67 -22.58
C ASP A 168 -10.48 -11.56 -22.72
N GLU A 169 -10.17 -10.44 -23.40
CA GLU A 169 -11.10 -9.38 -23.80
C GLU A 169 -11.62 -9.60 -25.25
#